data_43169ba40d1e01ee62020f1009d00d74
#
_entry.id   43169ba40d1e01ee62020f1009d00d74
#
_cell.length_a   1.000
_cell.length_b   1.000
_cell.length_c   1.000
_cell.angle_alpha   90.00
_cell.angle_beta   90.00
_cell.angle_gamma   90.00
#
_symmetry.space_group_name_H-M   'P 1'
#
loop_
_entity.id
_entity.type
_entity.pdbx_description
1 polymer ?
#
loop_
_entity_poly.entity_id
_entity_poly.type
_entity_poly.pdbx_seq_one_letter_code
_entity_poly.pdbx_strand_id
1 'polypeptide(L)'
;MFEVPLLLVIIVLAALIFDFTNGAHDCANAIATVVSTKVLTPRVAVGMAAALNLIGALLGTKVAMTLGGGIARPDVVVGSHILVLAALVGAISWNSITWYFGIPSSSSHALIGGLMGAALAHAGVDAINGGSILGKVVLPLILSPLGGFFMGILAMMLINFAFFKLARPIANRFFKKAQVLSAGLMALSHGMNDAQKTMGVITLALLIFGEIEVFAVPLWVKLTCALAMAMGTAVGGWKIVRTMGHKIFKLEPVHGFAAETSAAMVIGCASLMGAPVSTTHTITACIFGVGATKRLSAVRWGIAGNLLIAWVLTIPASALVGGISFYILEFVTGLH
;
A
#
# COMPACT_ATOMS: atom_id res chain seq x y z
N MET A 1 -19.86 -29.78 -4.52
CA MET A 1 -18.41 -29.93 -4.71
C MET A 1 -17.96 -28.78 -5.57
N PHE A 2 -17.22 -27.79 -5.03
CA PHE A 2 -16.67 -26.72 -5.85
C PHE A 2 -15.61 -27.31 -6.76
N GLU A 3 -15.76 -27.14 -8.06
CA GLU A 3 -14.72 -27.55 -9.01
C GLU A 3 -13.47 -26.69 -8.79
N VAL A 4 -12.31 -27.30 -8.75
CA VAL A 4 -11.00 -26.63 -8.53
C VAL A 4 -10.81 -25.42 -9.46
N PRO A 5 -11.17 -25.48 -10.76
CA PRO A 5 -11.11 -24.31 -11.65
C PRO A 5 -12.01 -23.14 -11.22
N LEU A 6 -13.21 -23.41 -10.68
CA LEU A 6 -14.12 -22.37 -10.20
C LEU A 6 -13.53 -21.62 -8.99
N LEU A 7 -12.88 -22.35 -8.08
CA LEU A 7 -12.24 -21.76 -6.91
C LEU A 7 -11.09 -20.82 -7.32
N LEU A 8 -10.28 -21.19 -8.30
CA LEU A 8 -9.23 -20.32 -8.83
C LEU A 8 -9.81 -19.02 -9.39
N VAL A 9 -10.90 -19.10 -10.16
CA VAL A 9 -11.59 -17.91 -10.68
C VAL A 9 -12.07 -17.01 -9.54
N ILE A 10 -12.64 -17.60 -8.48
CA ILE A 10 -13.09 -16.84 -7.31
C ILE A 10 -11.91 -16.14 -6.61
N ILE A 11 -10.77 -16.82 -6.47
CA ILE A 11 -9.54 -16.25 -5.88
C ILE A 11 -9.03 -15.07 -6.72
N VAL A 12 -8.96 -15.23 -8.04
CA VAL A 12 -8.54 -14.15 -8.94
C VAL A 12 -9.47 -12.94 -8.83
N LEU A 13 -10.78 -13.17 -8.83
CA LEU A 13 -11.76 -12.09 -8.66
C LEU A 13 -11.63 -11.42 -7.28
N ALA A 14 -11.47 -12.18 -6.21
CA ALA A 14 -11.24 -11.65 -4.86
C ALA A 14 -9.94 -10.82 -4.80
N ALA A 15 -8.87 -11.28 -5.45
CA ALA A 15 -7.61 -10.54 -5.53
C ALA A 15 -7.76 -9.21 -6.31
N LEU A 16 -8.51 -9.21 -7.41
CA LEU A 16 -8.80 -7.97 -8.15
C LEU A 16 -9.72 -7.02 -7.35
N ILE A 17 -10.67 -7.54 -6.57
CA ILE A 17 -11.47 -6.75 -5.62
C ILE A 17 -10.56 -6.17 -4.52
N PHE A 18 -9.62 -6.95 -3.99
CA PHE A 18 -8.63 -6.44 -3.06
C PHE A 18 -7.82 -5.30 -3.67
N ASP A 19 -7.34 -5.44 -4.90
CA ASP A 19 -6.55 -4.42 -5.58
C ASP A 19 -7.36 -3.15 -5.87
N PHE A 20 -8.62 -3.32 -6.26
CA PHE A 20 -9.57 -2.20 -6.42
C PHE A 20 -9.80 -1.48 -5.08
N THR A 21 -10.06 -2.21 -4.00
CA THR A 21 -10.26 -1.60 -2.66
C THR A 21 -8.97 -0.96 -2.14
N ASN A 22 -7.81 -1.54 -2.44
CA ASN A 22 -6.51 -0.96 -2.16
C ASN A 22 -6.34 0.37 -2.93
N GLY A 23 -6.61 0.39 -4.22
CA GLY A 23 -6.57 1.61 -5.03
C GLY A 23 -7.49 2.71 -4.51
N ALA A 24 -8.71 2.36 -4.08
CA ALA A 24 -9.67 3.30 -3.50
C ALA A 24 -9.23 3.81 -2.12
N HIS A 25 -8.69 2.93 -1.28
CA HIS A 25 -8.18 3.28 0.05
C HIS A 25 -6.93 4.16 -0.06
N ASP A 26 -5.97 3.75 -0.87
CA ASP A 26 -4.62 4.30 -0.92
C ASP A 26 -4.44 5.41 -1.97
N CYS A 27 -5.49 5.78 -2.73
CA CYS A 27 -5.45 6.96 -3.59
C CYS A 27 -5.05 8.22 -2.81
N ALA A 28 -5.39 8.27 -1.51
CA ALA A 28 -5.01 9.36 -0.62
C ALA A 28 -3.49 9.56 -0.53
N ASN A 29 -2.71 8.51 -0.68
CA ASN A 29 -1.25 8.56 -0.63
C ASN A 29 -0.67 9.46 -1.74
N ALA A 30 -1.31 9.44 -2.92
CA ALA A 30 -0.88 10.22 -4.06
C ALA A 30 -1.53 11.62 -4.14
N ILE A 31 -2.76 11.79 -3.61
CA ILE A 31 -3.52 13.02 -3.87
C ILE A 31 -3.80 13.88 -2.64
N ALA A 32 -3.67 13.37 -1.41
CA ALA A 32 -4.07 14.10 -0.21
C ALA A 32 -3.35 15.44 -0.06
N THR A 33 -2.08 15.49 -0.34
CA THR A 33 -1.22 16.68 -0.26
C THR A 33 -1.59 17.70 -1.35
N VAL A 34 -1.63 17.29 -2.62
CA VAL A 34 -1.88 18.21 -3.75
C VAL A 34 -3.31 18.74 -3.78
N VAL A 35 -4.28 17.99 -3.25
CA VAL A 35 -5.67 18.46 -3.08
C VAL A 35 -5.79 19.39 -1.88
N SER A 36 -5.15 19.09 -0.74
CA SER A 36 -5.22 19.92 0.46
C SER A 36 -4.52 21.25 0.29
N THR A 37 -3.46 21.32 -0.49
CA THR A 37 -2.75 22.58 -0.86
C THR A 37 -3.48 23.35 -1.95
N LYS A 38 -4.58 22.80 -2.51
CA LYS A 38 -5.37 23.39 -3.60
C LYS A 38 -4.56 23.64 -4.88
N VAL A 39 -3.53 22.85 -5.13
CA VAL A 39 -2.72 22.90 -6.35
C VAL A 39 -3.46 22.24 -7.50
N LEU A 40 -4.11 21.09 -7.26
CA LEU A 40 -5.00 20.44 -8.20
C LEU A 40 -6.42 20.35 -7.63
N THR A 41 -7.41 20.39 -8.52
CA THR A 41 -8.77 20.06 -8.14
C THR A 41 -8.90 18.56 -7.87
N PRO A 42 -9.83 18.11 -7.01
CA PRO A 42 -10.02 16.71 -6.71
C PRO A 42 -10.13 15.80 -7.95
N ARG A 43 -10.92 16.22 -8.94
CA ARG A 43 -11.12 15.44 -10.19
C ARG A 43 -9.83 15.27 -10.99
N VAL A 44 -9.06 16.35 -11.14
CA VAL A 44 -7.79 16.32 -11.89
C VAL A 44 -6.75 15.50 -11.14
N ALA A 45 -6.67 15.64 -9.81
CA ALA A 45 -5.74 14.88 -8.99
C ALA A 45 -6.00 13.36 -9.07
N VAL A 46 -7.28 12.95 -8.98
CA VAL A 46 -7.68 11.54 -9.10
C VAL A 46 -7.40 10.99 -10.49
N GLY A 47 -7.75 11.74 -11.56
CA GLY A 47 -7.47 11.30 -12.93
C GLY A 47 -5.97 11.12 -13.20
N MET A 48 -5.15 12.07 -12.75
CA MET A 48 -3.69 12.00 -12.83
C MET A 48 -3.15 10.79 -12.04
N ALA A 49 -3.61 10.61 -10.82
CA ALA A 49 -3.16 9.50 -9.96
C ALA A 49 -3.56 8.14 -10.54
N ALA A 50 -4.79 7.98 -11.03
CA ALA A 50 -5.25 6.74 -11.65
C ALA A 50 -4.42 6.37 -12.88
N ALA A 51 -4.15 7.33 -13.78
CA ALA A 51 -3.35 7.11 -14.97
C ALA A 51 -1.89 6.75 -14.62
N LEU A 52 -1.28 7.44 -13.65
CA LEU A 52 0.10 7.19 -13.27
C LEU A 52 0.27 5.94 -12.40
N ASN A 53 -0.73 5.58 -11.58
CA ASN A 53 -0.77 4.29 -10.90
C ASN A 53 -0.81 3.12 -11.90
N LEU A 54 -1.64 3.23 -12.96
CA LEU A 54 -1.70 2.23 -14.02
C LEU A 54 -0.34 2.06 -14.70
N ILE A 55 0.30 3.17 -15.09
CA ILE A 55 1.63 3.13 -15.71
C ILE A 55 2.64 2.52 -14.73
N GLY A 56 2.66 2.98 -13.47
CA GLY A 56 3.55 2.48 -12.44
C GLY A 56 3.43 0.98 -12.21
N ALA A 57 2.20 0.46 -12.17
CA ALA A 57 1.91 -0.96 -12.01
C ALA A 57 2.54 -1.84 -13.09
N LEU A 58 2.73 -1.31 -14.29
CA LEU A 58 3.31 -2.05 -15.42
C LEU A 58 4.85 -2.07 -15.42
N LEU A 59 5.52 -1.22 -14.61
CA LEU A 59 6.98 -1.01 -14.68
C LEU A 59 7.82 -2.10 -14.02
N GLY A 60 7.23 -3.05 -13.28
CA GLY A 60 8.03 -4.09 -12.61
C GLY A 60 7.24 -5.24 -12.04
N THR A 61 7.96 -6.25 -11.53
CA THR A 61 7.39 -7.43 -10.86
C THR A 61 8.24 -7.92 -9.68
N LYS A 62 9.29 -7.19 -9.30
CA LYS A 62 10.21 -7.62 -8.24
C LYS A 62 9.52 -7.72 -6.88
N VAL A 63 8.61 -6.79 -6.56
CA VAL A 63 7.84 -6.83 -5.31
C VAL A 63 6.89 -8.03 -5.30
N ALA A 64 6.27 -8.35 -6.45
CA ALA A 64 5.41 -9.52 -6.59
C ALA A 64 6.16 -10.82 -6.29
N MET A 65 7.38 -10.97 -6.83
CA MET A 65 8.25 -12.13 -6.58
C MET A 65 8.62 -12.27 -5.10
N THR A 66 8.90 -11.16 -4.43
CA THR A 66 9.24 -11.18 -2.99
C THR A 66 8.04 -11.58 -2.13
N LEU A 67 6.87 -11.13 -2.47
CA LEU A 67 5.66 -11.35 -1.68
C LEU A 67 5.10 -12.76 -1.90
N GLY A 68 5.00 -13.21 -3.15
CA GLY A 68 4.47 -14.52 -3.49
C GLY A 68 5.37 -15.70 -3.05
N GLY A 69 6.69 -15.49 -3.00
CA GLY A 69 7.64 -16.55 -2.61
C GLY A 69 8.23 -16.42 -1.20
N GLY A 70 7.75 -15.47 -0.36
CA GLY A 70 8.51 -15.13 0.84
C GLY A 70 7.79 -15.12 2.19
N ILE A 71 6.46 -15.14 2.25
CA ILE A 71 5.72 -14.98 3.51
C ILE A 71 5.34 -16.32 4.11
N ALA A 72 4.64 -17.13 3.34
CA ALA A 72 4.31 -18.51 3.71
C ALA A 72 5.34 -19.46 3.12
N ARG A 73 5.57 -20.58 3.78
CA ARG A 73 6.46 -21.62 3.27
C ARG A 73 5.77 -22.34 2.11
N PRO A 74 6.31 -22.28 0.88
CA PRO A 74 5.64 -22.88 -0.28
C PRO A 74 5.37 -24.38 -0.11
N ASP A 75 6.31 -25.10 0.52
CA ASP A 75 6.21 -26.53 0.82
C ASP A 75 5.03 -26.89 1.74
N VAL A 76 4.56 -25.96 2.57
CA VAL A 76 3.44 -26.15 3.49
C VAL A 76 2.12 -25.64 2.88
N VAL A 77 2.18 -24.58 2.07
CA VAL A 77 1.00 -23.87 1.56
C VAL A 77 0.46 -24.46 0.25
N VAL A 78 1.32 -25.14 -0.53
CA VAL A 78 0.96 -25.76 -1.82
C VAL A 78 -0.17 -26.81 -1.71
N GLY A 79 -0.48 -27.33 -0.52
CA GLY A 79 -1.61 -28.23 -0.32
C GLY A 79 -2.96 -27.56 -0.07
N SER A 80 -3.02 -26.24 0.14
CA SER A 80 -4.27 -25.56 0.53
C SER A 80 -4.79 -24.62 -0.55
N HIS A 81 -5.87 -25.03 -1.20
CA HIS A 81 -6.54 -24.24 -2.24
C HIS A 81 -7.34 -23.04 -1.70
N ILE A 82 -7.79 -23.10 -0.43
CA ILE A 82 -8.64 -22.06 0.18
C ILE A 82 -7.83 -20.99 0.94
N LEU A 83 -6.55 -21.23 1.22
CA LEU A 83 -5.69 -20.34 2.02
C LEU A 83 -5.63 -18.92 1.45
N VAL A 84 -5.41 -18.81 0.14
CA VAL A 84 -5.29 -17.50 -0.53
C VAL A 84 -6.62 -16.75 -0.48
N LEU A 85 -7.75 -17.45 -0.65
CA LEU A 85 -9.07 -16.82 -0.55
C LEU A 85 -9.34 -16.32 0.88
N ALA A 86 -9.03 -17.11 1.89
CA ALA A 86 -9.17 -16.74 3.29
C ALA A 86 -8.32 -15.50 3.64
N ALA A 87 -7.09 -15.45 3.15
CA ALA A 87 -6.20 -14.30 3.31
C ALA A 87 -6.76 -13.03 2.69
N LEU A 88 -7.30 -13.13 1.47
CA LEU A 88 -7.93 -12.00 0.77
C LEU A 88 -9.18 -11.51 1.48
N VAL A 89 -10.02 -12.39 2.02
CA VAL A 89 -11.17 -12.00 2.84
C VAL A 89 -10.73 -11.20 4.06
N GLY A 90 -9.67 -11.64 4.75
CA GLY A 90 -9.08 -10.90 5.87
C GLY A 90 -8.61 -9.50 5.49
N ALA A 91 -7.88 -9.40 4.38
CA ALA A 91 -7.34 -8.14 3.88
C ALA A 91 -8.44 -7.17 3.41
N ILE A 92 -9.40 -7.64 2.61
CA ILE A 92 -10.52 -6.84 2.10
C ILE A 92 -11.38 -6.32 3.25
N SER A 93 -11.67 -7.18 4.24
CA SER A 93 -12.46 -6.80 5.42
C SER A 93 -11.80 -5.66 6.19
N TRP A 94 -10.51 -5.78 6.48
CA TRP A 94 -9.77 -4.73 7.19
C TRP A 94 -9.66 -3.43 6.39
N ASN A 95 -9.33 -3.52 5.10
CA ASN A 95 -9.31 -2.36 4.22
C ASN A 95 -10.66 -1.65 4.15
N SER A 96 -11.75 -2.40 4.07
CA SER A 96 -13.12 -1.86 4.03
C SER A 96 -13.48 -1.13 5.33
N ILE A 97 -13.14 -1.72 6.49
CA ILE A 97 -13.35 -1.12 7.81
C ILE A 97 -12.58 0.21 7.91
N THR A 98 -11.28 0.19 7.63
CA THR A 98 -10.43 1.38 7.75
C THR A 98 -10.79 2.46 6.73
N TRP A 99 -11.20 2.08 5.52
CA TRP A 99 -11.73 2.99 4.51
C TRP A 99 -13.02 3.67 4.97
N TYR A 100 -13.95 2.90 5.56
CA TYR A 100 -15.21 3.43 6.08
C TYR A 100 -15.00 4.47 7.18
N PHE A 101 -14.07 4.21 8.11
CA PHE A 101 -13.73 5.15 9.19
C PHE A 101 -12.76 6.26 8.78
N GLY A 102 -12.17 6.21 7.59
CA GLY A 102 -11.19 7.18 7.09
C GLY A 102 -9.86 7.12 7.85
N ILE A 103 -9.47 5.92 8.25
CA ILE A 103 -8.21 5.64 8.94
C ILE A 103 -7.17 5.26 7.88
N PRO A 104 -6.07 6.02 7.71
CA PRO A 104 -5.00 5.66 6.80
C PRO A 104 -4.18 4.50 7.40
N SER A 105 -4.61 3.28 7.09
CA SER A 105 -3.94 2.03 7.41
C SER A 105 -3.14 1.52 6.22
N SER A 106 -2.45 0.39 6.38
CA SER A 106 -1.66 -0.22 5.31
C SER A 106 -2.35 -1.43 4.72
N SER A 107 -2.76 -1.34 3.47
CA SER A 107 -3.31 -2.47 2.71
C SER A 107 -2.29 -3.61 2.57
N SER A 108 -0.99 -3.28 2.53
CA SER A 108 0.10 -4.28 2.53
C SER A 108 0.11 -5.09 3.81
N HIS A 109 -0.03 -4.43 4.97
CA HIS A 109 -0.08 -5.12 6.26
C HIS A 109 -1.35 -5.92 6.42
N ALA A 110 -2.47 -5.42 5.90
CA ALA A 110 -3.73 -6.16 5.89
C ALA A 110 -3.60 -7.47 5.08
N LEU A 111 -2.96 -7.42 3.91
CA LEU A 111 -2.71 -8.60 3.08
C LEU A 111 -1.76 -9.60 3.77
N ILE A 112 -0.66 -9.10 4.32
CA ILE A 112 0.32 -9.93 5.03
C ILE A 112 -0.32 -10.56 6.27
N GLY A 113 -1.07 -9.78 7.05
CA GLY A 113 -1.79 -10.30 8.21
C GLY A 113 -2.79 -11.38 7.81
N GLY A 114 -3.60 -11.14 6.77
CA GLY A 114 -4.53 -12.14 6.24
C GLY A 114 -3.84 -13.45 5.83
N LEU A 115 -2.72 -13.35 5.09
CA LEU A 115 -1.90 -14.51 4.72
C LEU A 115 -1.33 -15.25 5.94
N MET A 116 -0.80 -14.52 6.92
CA MET A 116 -0.31 -15.11 8.16
C MET A 116 -1.42 -15.82 8.93
N GLY A 117 -2.59 -15.19 9.06
CA GLY A 117 -3.72 -15.75 9.78
C GLY A 117 -4.26 -17.03 9.13
N ALA A 118 -4.42 -17.03 7.81
CA ALA A 118 -4.84 -18.19 7.06
C ALA A 118 -3.80 -19.33 7.11
N ALA A 119 -2.51 -19.01 6.99
CA ALA A 119 -1.43 -19.98 7.09
C ALA A 119 -1.33 -20.61 8.49
N LEU A 120 -1.48 -19.78 9.54
CA LEU A 120 -1.52 -20.27 10.94
C LEU A 120 -2.73 -21.21 11.18
N ALA A 121 -3.88 -20.89 10.60
CA ALA A 121 -5.08 -21.73 10.71
C ALA A 121 -4.91 -23.06 9.97
N HIS A 122 -4.22 -23.04 8.81
CA HIS A 122 -3.99 -24.22 7.98
C HIS A 122 -2.99 -25.21 8.61
N ALA A 123 -1.79 -24.74 8.99
CA ALA A 123 -0.69 -25.63 9.39
C ALA A 123 0.08 -25.14 10.62
N GLY A 124 -0.52 -24.25 11.42
CA GLY A 124 0.10 -23.77 12.65
C GLY A 124 1.35 -22.89 12.41
N VAL A 125 2.21 -22.81 13.41
CA VAL A 125 3.40 -21.95 13.39
C VAL A 125 4.42 -22.39 12.33
N ASP A 126 4.45 -23.66 11.98
CA ASP A 126 5.39 -24.23 11.01
C ASP A 126 5.14 -23.74 9.57
N ALA A 127 3.92 -23.27 9.28
CA ALA A 127 3.60 -22.64 8.00
C ALA A 127 4.28 -21.27 7.81
N ILE A 128 4.79 -20.69 8.89
CA ILE A 128 5.32 -19.33 8.90
C ILE A 128 6.84 -19.34 8.71
N ASN A 129 7.31 -18.64 7.67
CA ASN A 129 8.74 -18.38 7.50
C ASN A 129 9.16 -17.17 8.35
N GLY A 130 9.49 -17.38 9.63
CA GLY A 130 9.86 -16.31 10.57
C GLY A 130 11.02 -15.44 10.10
N GLY A 131 12.05 -16.03 9.48
CA GLY A 131 13.19 -15.30 8.93
C GLY A 131 12.81 -14.37 7.78
N SER A 132 11.99 -14.88 6.85
CA SER A 132 11.46 -14.06 5.74
C SER A 132 10.52 -12.97 6.23
N ILE A 133 9.66 -13.25 7.20
CA ILE A 133 8.79 -12.24 7.80
C ILE A 133 9.61 -11.13 8.46
N LEU A 134 10.60 -11.48 9.25
CA LEU A 134 11.45 -10.48 9.90
C LEU A 134 12.18 -9.61 8.87
N GLY A 135 12.83 -10.23 7.89
CA GLY A 135 13.66 -9.51 6.92
C GLY A 135 12.89 -8.79 5.81
N LYS A 136 11.81 -9.43 5.29
CA LYS A 136 11.10 -8.92 4.12
C LYS A 136 9.81 -8.17 4.47
N VAL A 137 9.32 -8.28 5.71
CA VAL A 137 8.09 -7.65 6.16
C VAL A 137 8.36 -6.68 7.31
N VAL A 138 8.83 -7.18 8.46
CA VAL A 138 8.97 -6.36 9.68
C VAL A 138 10.01 -5.26 9.50
N LEU A 139 11.18 -5.58 8.94
CA LEU A 139 12.22 -4.57 8.69
C LEU A 139 11.77 -3.47 7.74
N PRO A 140 11.25 -3.74 6.52
CA PRO A 140 10.72 -2.70 5.65
C PRO A 140 9.56 -1.92 6.27
N LEU A 141 8.73 -2.58 7.08
CA LEU A 141 7.62 -2.00 7.83
C LEU A 141 8.05 -0.88 8.77
N ILE A 142 9.17 -1.08 9.47
CA ILE A 142 9.74 -0.13 10.43
C ILE A 142 10.61 0.89 9.69
N LEU A 143 11.45 0.42 8.78
CA LEU A 143 12.44 1.28 8.11
C LEU A 143 11.80 2.26 7.13
N SER A 144 10.70 1.88 6.45
CA SER A 144 10.08 2.77 5.46
C SER A 144 9.43 4.02 6.09
N PRO A 145 8.67 3.97 7.19
CA PRO A 145 8.19 5.19 7.84
C PRO A 145 9.32 5.99 8.52
N LEU A 146 10.30 5.33 9.13
CA LEU A 146 11.47 6.03 9.67
C LEU A 146 12.25 6.75 8.56
N GLY A 147 12.56 6.04 7.48
CA GLY A 147 13.20 6.62 6.30
C GLY A 147 12.38 7.77 5.72
N GLY A 148 11.06 7.60 5.59
CA GLY A 148 10.14 8.64 5.15
C GLY A 148 10.18 9.89 6.04
N PHE A 149 10.15 9.71 7.36
CA PHE A 149 10.21 10.81 8.32
C PHE A 149 11.51 11.62 8.17
N PHE A 150 12.66 10.95 8.18
CA PHE A 150 13.95 11.62 8.06
C PHE A 150 14.17 12.20 6.65
N MET A 151 13.72 11.53 5.59
CA MET A 151 13.78 12.07 4.23
C MET A 151 12.89 13.31 4.07
N GLY A 152 11.71 13.35 4.72
CA GLY A 152 10.86 14.53 4.76
C GLY A 152 11.53 15.71 5.45
N ILE A 153 12.21 15.47 6.57
CA ILE A 153 13.03 16.49 7.26
C ILE A 153 14.15 16.99 6.33
N LEU A 154 14.93 16.06 5.79
CA LEU A 154 16.07 16.40 4.92
C LEU A 154 15.63 17.21 3.70
N ALA A 155 14.60 16.74 3.00
CA ALA A 155 14.06 17.45 1.83
C ALA A 155 13.64 18.89 2.18
N MET A 156 12.92 19.07 3.29
CA MET A 156 12.49 20.40 3.71
C MET A 156 13.66 21.29 4.13
N MET A 157 14.68 20.74 4.80
CA MET A 157 15.90 21.47 5.15
C MET A 157 16.65 21.92 3.89
N LEU A 158 16.82 21.03 2.91
CA LEU A 158 17.47 21.35 1.63
C LEU A 158 16.70 22.42 0.85
N ILE A 159 15.37 22.33 0.81
CA ILE A 159 14.53 23.34 0.17
C ILE A 159 14.67 24.69 0.88
N ASN A 160 14.61 24.72 2.21
CA ASN A 160 14.79 25.94 2.97
C ASN A 160 16.17 26.58 2.72
N PHE A 161 17.22 25.77 2.66
CA PHE A 161 18.57 26.23 2.35
C PHE A 161 18.70 26.77 0.91
N ALA A 162 18.14 26.05 -0.07
CA ALA A 162 18.26 26.43 -1.47
C ALA A 162 17.43 27.68 -1.83
N PHE A 163 16.28 27.86 -1.18
CA PHE A 163 15.29 28.90 -1.53
C PHE A 163 15.15 30.01 -0.48
N PHE A 164 16.06 30.10 0.51
CA PHE A 164 15.92 31.05 1.61
C PHE A 164 15.93 32.52 1.17
N LYS A 165 16.61 32.84 0.05
CA LYS A 165 16.66 34.19 -0.53
C LYS A 165 15.48 34.53 -1.43
N LEU A 166 14.64 33.53 -1.77
CA LEU A 166 13.58 33.73 -2.74
C LEU A 166 12.34 34.36 -2.07
N ALA A 167 11.79 35.36 -2.68
CA ALA A 167 10.57 36.00 -2.17
C ALA A 167 9.42 35.00 -2.13
N ARG A 168 8.66 34.97 -1.03
CA ARG A 168 7.56 34.00 -0.78
C ARG A 168 6.58 33.85 -1.95
N PRO A 169 6.13 34.91 -2.66
CA PRO A 169 5.19 34.74 -3.79
C PRO A 169 5.81 33.97 -4.95
N ILE A 170 7.10 34.18 -5.23
CA ILE A 170 7.84 33.52 -6.30
C ILE A 170 8.04 32.06 -5.93
N ALA A 171 8.51 31.76 -4.73
CA ALA A 171 8.67 30.43 -4.20
C ALA A 171 7.33 29.64 -4.26
N ASN A 172 6.23 30.24 -3.81
CA ASN A 172 4.92 29.59 -3.84
C ASN A 172 4.44 29.28 -5.26
N ARG A 173 4.68 30.16 -6.23
CA ARG A 173 4.34 29.91 -7.65
C ARG A 173 5.17 28.77 -8.22
N PHE A 174 6.45 28.71 -7.89
CA PHE A 174 7.34 27.60 -8.28
C PHE A 174 6.87 26.28 -7.68
N PHE A 175 6.66 26.21 -6.36
CA PHE A 175 6.28 24.98 -5.69
C PHE A 175 4.88 24.50 -6.04
N LYS A 176 3.95 25.37 -6.44
CA LYS A 176 2.68 24.91 -7.01
C LYS A 176 2.86 24.09 -8.28
N LYS A 177 3.78 24.49 -9.18
CA LYS A 177 4.08 23.72 -10.39
C LYS A 177 4.88 22.45 -10.08
N ALA A 178 5.90 22.57 -9.23
CA ALA A 178 6.74 21.46 -8.81
C ALA A 178 5.95 20.37 -8.08
N GLN A 179 4.93 20.75 -7.31
CA GLN A 179 4.07 19.81 -6.58
C GLN A 179 3.19 18.96 -7.53
N VAL A 180 2.81 19.47 -8.70
CA VAL A 180 2.12 18.65 -9.70
C VAL A 180 3.02 17.50 -10.16
N LEU A 181 4.30 17.78 -10.38
CA LEU A 181 5.27 16.77 -10.78
C LEU A 181 5.53 15.76 -9.65
N SER A 182 5.74 16.24 -8.41
CA SER A 182 5.98 15.33 -7.27
C SER A 182 4.78 14.46 -6.95
N ALA A 183 3.56 14.97 -7.04
CA ALA A 183 2.33 14.18 -6.89
C ALA A 183 2.22 13.11 -8.00
N GLY A 184 2.62 13.44 -9.23
CA GLY A 184 2.70 12.48 -10.32
C GLY A 184 3.73 11.38 -10.06
N LEU A 185 4.93 11.74 -9.62
CA LEU A 185 5.98 10.77 -9.25
C LEU A 185 5.55 9.89 -8.07
N MET A 186 4.85 10.47 -7.10
CA MET A 186 4.30 9.72 -5.98
C MET A 186 3.26 8.70 -6.45
N ALA A 187 2.34 9.08 -7.34
CA ALA A 187 1.36 8.17 -7.92
C ALA A 187 2.04 7.04 -8.71
N LEU A 188 3.04 7.37 -9.52
CA LEU A 188 3.82 6.38 -10.28
C LEU A 188 4.51 5.36 -9.34
N SER A 189 5.21 5.85 -8.32
CA SER A 189 5.91 5.01 -7.33
C SER A 189 4.93 4.17 -6.50
N HIS A 190 3.77 4.72 -6.19
CA HIS A 190 2.70 4.01 -5.49
C HIS A 190 2.19 2.83 -6.33
N GLY A 191 1.79 3.06 -7.59
CA GLY A 191 1.37 1.98 -8.49
C GLY A 191 2.44 0.92 -8.69
N MET A 192 3.72 1.34 -8.82
CA MET A 192 4.86 0.45 -8.96
C MET A 192 5.10 -0.46 -7.73
N ASN A 193 4.66 -0.07 -6.54
CA ASN A 193 4.77 -0.91 -5.34
C ASN A 193 3.51 -1.73 -5.10
N ASP A 194 2.35 -1.06 -5.07
CA ASP A 194 1.15 -1.63 -4.48
C ASP A 194 0.44 -2.63 -5.40
N ALA A 195 0.31 -2.38 -6.70
CA ALA A 195 -0.29 -3.33 -7.63
C ALA A 195 0.49 -4.65 -7.71
N GLN A 196 1.82 -4.61 -7.52
CA GLN A 196 2.64 -5.82 -7.55
C GLN A 196 2.32 -6.80 -6.40
N LYS A 197 1.74 -6.33 -5.31
CA LYS A 197 1.35 -7.18 -4.18
C LYS A 197 0.23 -8.13 -4.59
N THR A 198 -0.79 -7.61 -5.25
CA THR A 198 -1.89 -8.40 -5.81
C THR A 198 -1.40 -9.31 -6.93
N MET A 199 -0.51 -8.82 -7.80
CA MET A 199 0.14 -9.66 -8.82
C MET A 199 0.84 -10.87 -8.19
N GLY A 200 1.53 -10.67 -7.06
CA GLY A 200 2.19 -11.75 -6.32
C GLY A 200 1.20 -12.78 -5.77
N VAL A 201 0.08 -12.33 -5.24
CA VAL A 201 -0.98 -13.21 -4.69
C VAL A 201 -1.65 -14.03 -5.80
N ILE A 202 -2.02 -13.40 -6.94
CA ILE A 202 -2.60 -14.14 -8.07
C ILE A 202 -1.60 -15.14 -8.64
N THR A 203 -0.34 -14.73 -8.79
CA THR A 203 0.71 -15.63 -9.30
C THR A 203 0.96 -16.81 -8.35
N LEU A 204 0.90 -16.57 -7.04
CA LEU A 204 0.98 -17.64 -6.03
C LEU A 204 -0.21 -18.62 -6.17
N ALA A 205 -1.42 -18.10 -6.33
CA ALA A 205 -2.60 -18.93 -6.56
C ALA A 205 -2.44 -19.78 -7.82
N LEU A 206 -2.01 -19.19 -8.95
CA LEU A 206 -1.76 -19.92 -10.19
C LEU A 206 -0.73 -21.06 -10.00
N LEU A 207 0.30 -20.82 -9.19
CA LEU A 207 1.30 -21.84 -8.86
C LEU A 207 0.72 -22.97 -8.01
N ILE A 208 -0.07 -22.64 -6.98
CA ILE A 208 -0.75 -23.63 -6.10
C ILE A 208 -1.71 -24.51 -6.90
N PHE A 209 -2.40 -23.95 -7.88
CA PHE A 209 -3.34 -24.68 -8.74
C PHE A 209 -2.66 -25.41 -9.92
N GLY A 210 -1.34 -25.28 -10.07
CA GLY A 210 -0.58 -25.96 -11.13
C GLY A 210 -0.77 -25.36 -12.52
N GLU A 211 -1.32 -24.15 -12.63
CA GLU A 211 -1.49 -23.45 -13.90
C GLU A 211 -0.18 -22.86 -14.43
N ILE A 212 0.81 -22.70 -13.56
CA ILE A 212 2.18 -22.30 -13.90
C ILE A 212 3.18 -23.17 -13.12
N GLU A 213 4.29 -23.52 -13.75
CA GLU A 213 5.35 -24.35 -13.13
C GLU A 213 6.39 -23.47 -12.39
N VAL A 214 6.57 -22.24 -12.83
CA VAL A 214 7.56 -21.31 -12.29
C VAL A 214 6.88 -20.02 -11.92
N PHE A 215 7.29 -19.44 -10.77
CA PHE A 215 6.76 -18.16 -10.32
C PHE A 215 7.18 -17.02 -11.25
N ALA A 216 6.39 -16.77 -12.28
CA ALA A 216 6.53 -15.67 -13.23
C ALA A 216 5.19 -14.99 -13.43
N VAL A 217 5.14 -13.67 -13.23
CA VAL A 217 3.88 -12.89 -13.31
C VAL A 217 3.42 -12.81 -14.76
N PRO A 218 2.29 -13.44 -15.14
CA PRO A 218 1.77 -13.40 -16.51
C PRO A 218 1.37 -11.97 -16.90
N LEU A 219 1.42 -11.67 -18.20
CA LEU A 219 1.06 -10.35 -18.71
C LEU A 219 -0.40 -9.97 -18.39
N TRP A 220 -1.33 -10.91 -18.51
CA TRP A 220 -2.74 -10.65 -18.19
C TRP A 220 -2.95 -10.29 -16.71
N VAL A 221 -2.19 -10.89 -15.79
CA VAL A 221 -2.21 -10.54 -14.35
C VAL A 221 -1.73 -9.11 -14.16
N LYS A 222 -0.64 -8.70 -14.81
CA LYS A 222 -0.16 -7.31 -14.73
C LYS A 222 -1.23 -6.32 -15.21
N LEU A 223 -1.84 -6.60 -16.36
CA LEU A 223 -2.84 -5.71 -16.95
C LEU A 223 -4.11 -5.61 -16.10
N THR A 224 -4.62 -6.73 -15.59
CA THR A 224 -5.85 -6.75 -14.77
C THR A 224 -5.63 -6.08 -13.41
N CYS A 225 -4.50 -6.32 -12.74
CA CYS A 225 -4.14 -5.63 -11.50
C CYS A 225 -3.95 -4.13 -11.73
N ALA A 226 -3.20 -3.72 -12.78
CA ALA A 226 -3.02 -2.32 -13.09
C ALA A 226 -4.35 -1.60 -13.33
N LEU A 227 -5.29 -2.23 -14.05
CA LEU A 227 -6.63 -1.70 -14.29
C LEU A 227 -7.46 -1.65 -13.01
N ALA A 228 -7.48 -2.73 -12.21
CA ALA A 228 -8.23 -2.80 -10.96
C ALA A 228 -7.79 -1.68 -10.00
N MET A 229 -6.48 -1.50 -9.82
CA MET A 229 -5.91 -0.46 -8.98
C MET A 229 -6.24 0.95 -9.50
N ALA A 230 -6.12 1.18 -10.81
CA ALA A 230 -6.46 2.48 -11.41
C ALA A 230 -7.94 2.82 -11.25
N MET A 231 -8.83 1.86 -11.46
CA MET A 231 -10.27 2.02 -11.24
C MET A 231 -10.58 2.32 -9.76
N GLY A 232 -9.96 1.60 -8.82
CA GLY A 232 -10.06 1.89 -7.39
C GLY A 232 -9.60 3.30 -7.07
N THR A 233 -8.43 3.71 -7.56
CA THR A 233 -7.90 5.07 -7.40
C THR A 233 -8.89 6.12 -7.93
N ALA A 234 -9.57 5.86 -9.04
CA ALA A 234 -10.56 6.77 -9.63
C ALA A 234 -11.80 7.00 -8.74
N VAL A 235 -12.18 6.02 -7.92
CA VAL A 235 -13.27 6.18 -6.92
C VAL A 235 -12.86 7.11 -5.79
N GLY A 236 -11.64 6.97 -5.32
CA GLY A 236 -11.04 7.81 -4.30
C GLY A 236 -11.45 7.50 -2.86
N GLY A 237 -10.50 7.69 -1.93
CA GLY A 237 -10.67 7.54 -0.47
C GLY A 237 -10.82 8.88 0.23
N TRP A 238 -11.88 9.63 -0.03
CA TRP A 238 -12.03 11.04 0.39
C TRP A 238 -11.95 11.25 1.91
N LYS A 239 -12.41 10.29 2.71
CA LYS A 239 -12.27 10.37 4.18
C LYS A 239 -10.81 10.30 4.60
N ILE A 240 -10.02 9.43 3.95
CA ILE A 240 -8.58 9.27 4.20
C ILE A 240 -7.81 10.49 3.66
N VAL A 241 -8.15 10.97 2.46
CA VAL A 241 -7.61 12.23 1.89
C VAL A 241 -7.77 13.38 2.88
N ARG A 242 -8.95 13.51 3.50
CA ARG A 242 -9.20 14.54 4.52
C ARG A 242 -8.36 14.34 5.78
N THR A 243 -8.15 13.10 6.20
CA THR A 243 -7.33 12.80 7.38
C THR A 243 -5.87 13.16 7.13
N MET A 244 -5.29 12.71 6.04
CA MET A 244 -3.87 12.94 5.72
C MET A 244 -3.59 14.38 5.32
N GLY A 245 -4.48 14.98 4.52
CA GLY A 245 -4.26 16.32 3.96
C GLY A 245 -4.55 17.48 4.93
N HIS A 246 -5.44 17.28 5.93
CA HIS A 246 -5.89 18.39 6.76
C HIS A 246 -5.74 18.18 8.27
N LYS A 247 -5.72 16.90 8.73
CA LYS A 247 -5.71 16.66 10.17
C LYS A 247 -4.31 16.59 10.78
N ILE A 248 -3.27 16.24 10.01
CA ILE A 248 -1.89 16.07 10.51
C ILE A 248 -1.27 17.43 10.79
N PHE A 249 -1.18 18.26 9.75
CA PHE A 249 -0.67 19.62 9.88
C PHE A 249 -1.15 20.47 8.68
N LYS A 250 -1.07 21.82 8.77
CA LYS A 250 -1.50 22.71 7.69
C LYS A 250 -0.46 22.74 6.58
N LEU A 251 -0.75 22.03 5.48
CA LEU A 251 0.13 21.93 4.32
C LEU A 251 0.07 23.20 3.44
N GLU A 252 1.22 23.58 2.93
CA GLU A 252 1.43 24.55 1.85
C GLU A 252 2.08 23.83 0.65
N PRO A 253 2.07 24.38 -0.58
CA PRO A 253 2.63 23.68 -1.75
C PRO A 253 4.07 23.18 -1.59
N VAL A 254 4.93 23.96 -0.92
CA VAL A 254 6.30 23.54 -0.62
C VAL A 254 6.36 22.32 0.29
N HIS A 255 5.47 22.23 1.26
CA HIS A 255 5.38 21.08 2.17
C HIS A 255 4.89 19.83 1.44
N GLY A 256 3.88 19.99 0.56
CA GLY A 256 3.39 18.90 -0.29
C GLY A 256 4.48 18.39 -1.21
N PHE A 257 5.17 19.28 -1.92
CA PHE A 257 6.30 18.93 -2.78
C PHE A 257 7.38 18.15 -2.02
N ALA A 258 7.79 18.62 -0.84
CA ALA A 258 8.81 17.95 -0.04
C ALA A 258 8.37 16.54 0.41
N ALA A 259 7.13 16.40 0.90
CA ALA A 259 6.60 15.12 1.38
C ALA A 259 6.44 14.11 0.24
N GLU A 260 5.84 14.53 -0.88
CA GLU A 260 5.62 13.68 -2.06
C GLU A 260 6.93 13.23 -2.71
N THR A 261 7.90 14.15 -2.86
CA THR A 261 9.21 13.80 -3.43
C THR A 261 9.94 12.80 -2.53
N SER A 262 9.95 13.04 -1.22
CA SER A 262 10.58 12.12 -0.26
C SER A 262 9.93 10.74 -0.28
N ALA A 263 8.60 10.68 -0.28
CA ALA A 263 7.88 9.42 -0.33
C ALA A 263 8.08 8.68 -1.66
N ALA A 264 8.02 9.39 -2.79
CA ALA A 264 8.27 8.81 -4.11
C ALA A 264 9.67 8.20 -4.21
N MET A 265 10.69 8.86 -3.66
CA MET A 265 12.06 8.33 -3.62
C MET A 265 12.14 7.06 -2.76
N VAL A 266 11.61 7.07 -1.53
CA VAL A 266 11.67 5.91 -0.64
C VAL A 266 10.91 4.72 -1.23
N ILE A 267 9.67 4.95 -1.70
CA ILE A 267 8.82 3.89 -2.26
C ILE A 267 9.41 3.39 -3.60
N GLY A 268 9.85 4.30 -4.47
CA GLY A 268 10.44 3.96 -5.75
C GLY A 268 11.72 3.12 -5.59
N CYS A 269 12.64 3.53 -4.72
CA CYS A 269 13.84 2.76 -4.41
C CYS A 269 13.50 1.38 -3.84
N ALA A 270 12.57 1.31 -2.88
CA ALA A 270 12.11 0.04 -2.32
C ALA A 270 11.54 -0.89 -3.40
N SER A 271 10.72 -0.36 -4.31
CA SER A 271 10.12 -1.12 -5.42
C SER A 271 11.18 -1.67 -6.39
N LEU A 272 12.18 -0.87 -6.72
CA LEU A 272 13.30 -1.29 -7.58
C LEU A 272 14.15 -2.39 -6.92
N MET A 273 14.24 -2.38 -5.60
CA MET A 273 14.91 -3.42 -4.80
C MET A 273 14.01 -4.65 -4.55
N GLY A 274 12.73 -4.59 -4.93
CA GLY A 274 11.77 -5.67 -4.69
C GLY A 274 11.26 -5.71 -3.24
N ALA A 275 11.44 -4.64 -2.46
CA ALA A 275 10.97 -4.59 -1.09
C ALA A 275 9.49 -4.14 -1.03
N PRO A 276 8.58 -4.96 -0.48
CA PRO A 276 7.22 -4.54 -0.21
C PRO A 276 7.22 -3.57 0.98
N VAL A 277 6.85 -2.31 0.73
CA VAL A 277 6.73 -1.29 1.77
C VAL A 277 5.28 -0.84 1.93
N SER A 278 4.98 -0.23 3.08
CA SER A 278 3.72 0.48 3.27
C SER A 278 3.83 1.89 2.71
N THR A 279 3.19 2.10 1.58
CA THR A 279 3.12 3.41 0.91
C THR A 279 2.42 4.44 1.81
N THR A 280 1.33 4.05 2.50
CA THR A 280 0.59 4.89 3.44
C THR A 280 1.45 5.32 4.63
N HIS A 281 2.20 4.40 5.24
CA HIS A 281 3.09 4.74 6.35
C HIS A 281 4.20 5.67 5.91
N THR A 282 4.80 5.41 4.73
CA THR A 282 5.90 6.20 4.20
C THR A 282 5.49 7.65 3.95
N ILE A 283 4.42 7.89 3.16
CA ILE A 283 3.97 9.26 2.86
C ILE A 283 3.48 9.99 4.12
N THR A 284 2.77 9.28 5.00
CA THR A 284 2.30 9.85 6.27
C THR A 284 3.48 10.29 7.12
N ALA A 285 4.50 9.47 7.26
CA ALA A 285 5.72 9.81 7.98
C ALA A 285 6.49 10.97 7.33
N CYS A 286 6.56 11.05 5.99
CA CYS A 286 7.11 12.20 5.29
C CYS A 286 6.36 13.49 5.64
N ILE A 287 5.02 13.46 5.70
CA ILE A 287 4.21 14.61 6.10
C ILE A 287 4.52 15.04 7.54
N PHE A 288 4.68 14.09 8.46
CA PHE A 288 5.11 14.38 9.83
C PHE A 288 6.50 14.98 9.88
N GLY A 289 7.47 14.41 9.14
CA GLY A 289 8.84 14.90 9.06
C GLY A 289 8.92 16.33 8.53
N VAL A 290 8.25 16.62 7.43
CA VAL A 290 8.14 17.97 6.85
C VAL A 290 7.50 18.93 7.86
N GLY A 291 6.41 18.52 8.51
CA GLY A 291 5.74 19.36 9.52
C GLY A 291 6.64 19.69 10.73
N ALA A 292 7.43 18.71 11.18
CA ALA A 292 8.34 18.86 12.31
C ALA A 292 9.45 19.91 12.06
N THR A 293 9.89 20.09 10.81
CA THR A 293 10.90 21.12 10.47
C THR A 293 10.40 22.56 10.65
N LYS A 294 9.09 22.79 10.53
CA LYS A 294 8.53 24.11 10.76
C LYS A 294 8.54 24.45 12.25
N ARG A 295 8.00 23.60 13.06
CA ARG A 295 8.06 23.53 14.53
C ARG A 295 7.37 22.25 15.00
N LEU A 296 7.86 21.61 16.06
CA LEU A 296 7.27 20.39 16.58
C LEU A 296 5.79 20.57 16.98
N SER A 297 5.44 21.75 17.54
CA SER A 297 4.06 22.10 17.92
C SER A 297 3.10 22.35 16.74
N ALA A 298 3.60 22.44 15.51
CA ALA A 298 2.74 22.58 14.32
C ALA A 298 2.08 21.25 13.93
N VAL A 299 2.67 20.16 14.37
CA VAL A 299 2.21 18.78 14.09
C VAL A 299 1.25 18.33 15.19
N ARG A 300 0.14 17.76 14.80
CA ARG A 300 -0.85 17.18 15.75
C ARG A 300 -0.43 15.75 16.13
N TRP A 301 0.48 15.64 17.08
CA TRP A 301 1.05 14.34 17.53
C TRP A 301 0.01 13.35 18.09
N GLY A 302 -1.13 13.84 18.60
CA GLY A 302 -2.26 12.96 18.96
C GLY A 302 -2.80 12.17 17.78
N ILE A 303 -2.77 12.74 16.56
CA ILE A 303 -3.12 12.01 15.34
C ILE A 303 -2.06 10.93 15.04
N ALA A 304 -0.77 11.25 15.22
CA ALA A 304 0.30 10.28 15.03
C ALA A 304 0.11 9.05 15.94
N GLY A 305 -0.22 9.25 17.22
CA GLY A 305 -0.50 8.16 18.17
C GLY A 305 -1.65 7.27 17.71
N ASN A 306 -2.77 7.86 17.27
CA ASN A 306 -3.91 7.10 16.76
C ASN A 306 -3.57 6.31 15.49
N LEU A 307 -2.75 6.88 14.59
CA LEU A 307 -2.29 6.19 13.39
C LEU A 307 -1.34 5.05 13.72
N LEU A 308 -0.42 5.23 14.65
CA LEU A 308 0.46 4.16 15.12
C LEU A 308 -0.32 2.98 15.71
N ILE A 309 -1.35 3.25 16.51
CA ILE A 309 -2.24 2.19 17.03
C ILE A 309 -2.91 1.45 15.88
N ALA A 310 -3.48 2.18 14.90
CA ALA A 310 -4.11 1.56 13.74
C ALA A 310 -3.11 0.71 12.92
N TRP A 311 -1.87 1.18 12.77
CA TRP A 311 -0.82 0.46 12.05
C TRP A 311 -0.43 -0.85 12.75
N VAL A 312 -0.28 -0.83 14.07
CA VAL A 312 0.03 -2.03 14.87
C VAL A 312 -1.13 -3.01 14.85
N LEU A 313 -2.38 -2.53 14.95
CA LEU A 313 -3.57 -3.38 14.96
C LEU A 313 -3.88 -4.01 13.59
N THR A 314 -3.38 -3.46 12.48
CA THR A 314 -3.70 -3.93 11.14
C THR A 314 -3.34 -5.41 10.94
N ILE A 315 -2.12 -5.82 11.29
CA ILE A 315 -1.67 -7.21 11.11
C ILE A 315 -2.49 -8.18 11.97
N PRO A 316 -2.60 -8.02 13.32
CA PRO A 316 -3.36 -8.95 14.12
C PRO A 316 -4.85 -8.98 13.78
N ALA A 317 -5.46 -7.86 13.44
CA ALA A 317 -6.89 -7.82 13.09
C ALA A 317 -7.17 -8.54 11.76
N SER A 318 -6.38 -8.26 10.72
CA SER A 318 -6.53 -8.96 9.44
C SER A 318 -6.15 -10.44 9.52
N ALA A 319 -5.17 -10.80 10.38
CA ALA A 319 -4.83 -12.19 10.64
C ALA A 319 -5.97 -12.95 11.33
N LEU A 320 -6.61 -12.33 12.32
CA LEU A 320 -7.76 -12.94 12.98
C LEU A 320 -8.89 -13.23 11.99
N VAL A 321 -9.24 -12.24 11.14
CA VAL A 321 -10.29 -12.41 10.13
C VAL A 321 -9.86 -13.45 9.08
N GLY A 322 -8.62 -13.44 8.62
CA GLY A 322 -8.09 -14.43 7.68
C GLY A 322 -8.13 -15.87 8.23
N GLY A 323 -7.72 -16.06 9.49
CA GLY A 323 -7.76 -17.35 10.16
C GLY A 323 -9.20 -17.87 10.37
N ILE A 324 -10.11 -17.01 10.83
CA ILE A 324 -11.54 -17.37 10.97
C ILE A 324 -12.12 -17.73 9.60
N SER A 325 -11.82 -16.94 8.57
CA SER A 325 -12.29 -17.19 7.21
C SER A 325 -11.77 -18.51 6.66
N PHE A 326 -10.55 -18.92 7.02
CA PHE A 326 -10.00 -20.22 6.65
C PHE A 326 -10.87 -21.37 7.19
N TYR A 327 -11.16 -21.39 8.48
CA TYR A 327 -12.02 -22.42 9.07
C TYR A 327 -13.46 -22.44 8.52
N ILE A 328 -14.02 -21.26 8.23
CA ILE A 328 -15.36 -21.17 7.61
C ILE A 328 -15.33 -21.76 6.21
N LEU A 329 -14.33 -21.39 5.39
CA LEU A 329 -14.21 -21.91 4.02
C LEU A 329 -13.94 -23.41 4.02
N GLU A 330 -13.08 -23.91 4.89
CA GLU A 330 -12.82 -25.35 5.07
C GLU A 330 -14.11 -26.11 5.40
N PHE A 331 -14.89 -25.61 6.36
CA PHE A 331 -16.17 -26.22 6.74
C PHE A 331 -17.20 -26.22 5.61
N VAL A 332 -17.30 -25.13 4.84
CA VAL A 332 -18.30 -24.99 3.76
C VAL A 332 -17.90 -25.76 2.50
N THR A 333 -16.62 -25.78 2.16
CA THR A 333 -16.13 -26.38 0.91
C THR A 333 -15.69 -27.83 1.07
N GLY A 334 -15.31 -28.24 2.27
CA GLY A 334 -14.65 -29.52 2.53
C GLY A 334 -13.25 -29.64 1.93
N LEU A 335 -12.66 -28.50 1.52
CA LEU A 335 -11.29 -28.41 0.98
C LEU A 335 -10.34 -27.97 2.09
N HIS A 336 -9.13 -28.47 2.04
CA HIS A 336 -8.05 -28.07 2.97
C HIS A 336 -7.06 -27.09 2.34
#